data_17425c68c3be99963982d8c70e3e8ddc
#
_entry.id   17425c68c3be99963982d8c70e3e8ddc
#
_cell.length_a   1.000
_cell.length_b   1.000
_cell.length_c   1.000
_cell.angle_alpha   90.00
_cell.angle_beta   90.00
_cell.angle_gamma   90.00
#
_symmetry.space_group_name_H-M   'P 1'
#
loop_
_entity.id
_entity.type
_entity.pdbx_description
1 polymer ?
#
loop_
_entity_poly.entity_id
_entity_poly.type
_entity_poly.pdbx_seq_one_letter_code
_entity_poly.pdbx_strand_id
1 'polypeptide(L)'
;MSKTAIIGGGSSGLAAAIFIKTNDPGAAVTIFDRMDRVGKKLLATGNGRCNLSNTAACDFGSNNGKKYAEHYHGADRSFAVNALSKFGINELRDFLLSLGIPTTFENDKLFPLSLNASTVVDVLRLKCEQLGVIFKLSQQIDIIKSSSDKFIISGEAFDNVIVATGGKSQENLGSNGSGYKMLEAFGHKCTKLYPSITQIRTETEFVRQLKGLKIDADCKLYLDNKPIAEQFGQVLFADYGLSGPPIFFISRYASVYGDRCKISLDLMPNYSMNDVFDLVKNVANNPFCDDLTLENLLTPIINKRIGQVIIKHCGYKLSAKVENITDRDIKRICSGLKAFELKVTGVNGYNIAQVTAGGIMTDKFDCNTMMSKLKPGLYAIGEVLDVDGDCGGYNLQWAFSSAFSAAKNITTGKHR
;
A
#
# COMPACT_ATOMS: atom_id res chain seq x y z
N MET A 1 22.34 -29.49 12.22
CA MET A 1 22.38 -28.06 11.90
C MET A 1 21.38 -27.85 10.80
N SER A 2 20.31 -27.09 11.05
CA SER A 2 19.27 -26.85 10.05
C SER A 2 19.77 -25.85 9.00
N LYS A 3 19.50 -26.12 7.72
CA LYS A 3 19.83 -25.22 6.60
C LYS A 3 18.56 -24.60 6.04
N THR A 4 18.48 -23.29 6.04
CA THR A 4 17.32 -22.53 5.53
C THR A 4 17.73 -21.63 4.36
N ALA A 5 17.06 -21.77 3.23
CA ALA A 5 17.14 -20.84 2.12
C ALA A 5 16.01 -19.81 2.22
N ILE A 6 16.33 -18.55 2.01
CA ILE A 6 15.36 -17.45 1.92
C ILE A 6 15.48 -16.86 0.52
N ILE A 7 14.39 -16.86 -0.24
CA ILE A 7 14.34 -16.32 -1.60
C ILE A 7 13.71 -14.94 -1.53
N GLY A 8 14.52 -13.91 -1.67
CA GLY A 8 14.18 -12.50 -1.53
C GLY A 8 14.76 -11.86 -0.28
N GLY A 9 15.66 -10.89 -0.46
CA GLY A 9 16.30 -10.08 0.58
C GLY A 9 15.56 -8.76 0.85
N GLY A 10 14.23 -8.77 0.80
CA GLY A 10 13.37 -7.65 1.21
C GLY A 10 13.19 -7.58 2.72
N SER A 11 12.26 -6.72 3.18
CA SER A 11 11.97 -6.55 4.62
C SER A 11 11.66 -7.86 5.34
N SER A 12 10.79 -8.69 4.76
CA SER A 12 10.42 -9.97 5.36
C SER A 12 11.57 -10.98 5.36
N GLY A 13 12.35 -11.05 4.27
CA GLY A 13 13.47 -11.99 4.18
C GLY A 13 14.61 -11.66 5.13
N LEU A 14 15.00 -10.38 5.24
CA LEU A 14 16.02 -9.91 6.18
C LEU A 14 15.59 -10.15 7.63
N ALA A 15 14.33 -9.80 7.96
CA ALA A 15 13.80 -10.03 9.31
C ALA A 15 13.76 -11.53 9.66
N ALA A 16 13.30 -12.39 8.74
CA ALA A 16 13.27 -13.85 8.96
C ALA A 16 14.67 -14.41 9.23
N ALA A 17 15.68 -13.96 8.47
CA ALA A 17 17.07 -14.38 8.68
C ALA A 17 17.58 -14.00 10.07
N ILE A 18 17.32 -12.75 10.49
CA ILE A 18 17.71 -12.27 11.83
C ILE A 18 17.00 -13.08 12.91
N PHE A 19 15.67 -13.29 12.81
CA PHE A 19 14.91 -14.05 13.80
C PHE A 19 15.39 -15.51 13.90
N ILE A 20 15.66 -16.17 12.76
CA ILE A 20 16.19 -17.55 12.77
C ILE A 20 17.55 -17.59 13.48
N LYS A 21 18.48 -16.72 13.08
CA LYS A 21 19.83 -16.71 13.63
C LYS A 21 19.92 -16.27 15.10
N THR A 22 18.97 -15.41 15.53
CA THR A 22 18.87 -15.00 16.94
C THR A 22 18.36 -16.16 17.82
N ASN A 23 17.36 -16.89 17.33
CA ASN A 23 16.77 -18.01 18.08
C ASN A 23 17.60 -19.29 18.00
N ASP A 24 18.30 -19.53 16.88
CA ASP A 24 19.21 -20.67 16.68
C ASP A 24 20.50 -20.16 16.01
N PRO A 25 21.51 -19.73 16.82
CA PRO A 25 22.79 -19.28 16.29
C PRO A 25 23.52 -20.33 15.43
N GLY A 26 23.23 -21.64 15.66
CA GLY A 26 23.80 -22.73 14.88
C GLY A 26 23.17 -22.92 13.51
N ALA A 27 21.98 -22.39 13.24
CA ALA A 27 21.33 -22.55 11.94
C ALA A 27 22.16 -21.94 10.80
N ALA A 28 22.22 -22.62 9.66
CA ALA A 28 22.79 -22.05 8.43
C ALA A 28 21.68 -21.36 7.61
N VAL A 29 21.82 -20.06 7.38
CA VAL A 29 20.85 -19.26 6.62
C VAL A 29 21.51 -18.65 5.39
N THR A 30 20.90 -18.86 4.23
CA THR A 30 21.32 -18.25 2.95
C THR A 30 20.17 -17.45 2.36
N ILE A 31 20.42 -16.17 2.06
CA ILE A 31 19.49 -15.29 1.34
C ILE A 31 19.92 -15.24 -0.14
N PHE A 32 19.01 -15.56 -1.01
CA PHE A 32 19.14 -15.37 -2.46
C PHE A 32 18.35 -14.12 -2.86
N ASP A 33 18.98 -13.21 -3.60
CA ASP A 33 18.29 -12.04 -4.16
C ASP A 33 18.71 -11.83 -5.61
N ARG A 34 17.72 -11.53 -6.47
CA ARG A 34 17.95 -11.22 -7.88
C ARG A 34 18.67 -9.89 -8.10
N MET A 35 18.61 -9.01 -7.11
CA MET A 35 19.22 -7.69 -7.17
C MET A 35 20.66 -7.74 -6.67
N ASP A 36 21.45 -6.73 -7.05
CA ASP A 36 22.84 -6.54 -6.64
C ASP A 36 23.00 -6.14 -5.15
N ARG A 37 21.89 -5.77 -4.51
CA ARG A 37 21.80 -5.47 -3.06
C ARG A 37 20.41 -5.78 -2.51
N VAL A 38 20.34 -6.09 -1.22
CA VAL A 38 19.09 -6.34 -0.50
C VAL A 38 18.33 -5.05 -0.21
N GLY A 39 17.04 -5.17 0.08
CA GLY A 39 16.21 -4.08 0.61
C GLY A 39 15.87 -2.96 -0.38
N LYS A 40 16.08 -3.11 -1.69
CA LYS A 40 15.82 -2.03 -2.67
C LYS A 40 14.40 -1.46 -2.58
N LYS A 41 13.36 -2.31 -2.47
CA LYS A 41 11.99 -1.84 -2.36
C LYS A 41 11.73 -1.16 -1.00
N LEU A 42 12.38 -1.63 0.06
CA LEU A 42 12.28 -1.02 1.39
C LEU A 42 12.79 0.43 1.39
N LEU A 43 13.87 0.74 0.64
CA LEU A 43 14.39 2.11 0.48
C LEU A 43 13.37 3.09 -0.11
N ALA A 44 12.43 2.62 -0.94
CA ALA A 44 11.42 3.46 -1.58
C ALA A 44 10.18 3.69 -0.71
N THR A 45 10.03 2.96 0.41
CA THR A 45 8.83 3.05 1.25
C THR A 45 8.73 4.38 1.99
N GLY A 46 7.49 4.87 2.20
CA GLY A 46 7.23 6.11 2.91
C GLY A 46 7.93 7.34 2.28
N ASN A 47 8.09 7.38 0.96
CA ASN A 47 8.87 8.40 0.23
C ASN A 47 10.33 8.48 0.72
N GLY A 48 10.97 7.33 0.94
CA GLY A 48 12.35 7.23 1.43
C GLY A 48 12.48 7.34 2.95
N ARG A 49 11.37 7.45 3.70
CA ARG A 49 11.35 7.61 5.16
C ARG A 49 11.10 6.31 5.92
N CYS A 50 10.66 5.25 5.24
CA CYS A 50 10.32 3.94 5.78
C CYS A 50 9.17 3.98 6.79
N ASN A 51 7.93 4.06 6.33
CA ASN A 51 6.76 3.91 7.19
C ASN A 51 6.61 2.43 7.62
N LEU A 52 7.11 2.10 8.81
CA LEU A 52 7.29 0.74 9.34
C LEU A 52 5.99 0.08 9.75
N SER A 53 5.05 0.85 10.32
CA SER A 53 3.80 0.35 10.86
C SER A 53 2.78 1.49 11.04
N ASN A 54 1.61 1.14 11.56
CA ASN A 54 0.55 2.06 11.93
C ASN A 54 -0.06 1.62 13.26
N THR A 55 -0.46 2.55 14.13
CA THR A 55 -1.10 2.21 15.41
C THR A 55 -2.37 1.38 15.20
N ALA A 56 -3.16 1.71 14.15
CA ALA A 56 -4.33 0.92 13.79
C ALA A 56 -3.99 -0.46 13.22
N ALA A 57 -2.76 -0.71 12.74
CA ALA A 57 -2.34 -2.04 12.28
C ALA A 57 -2.35 -3.08 13.41
N CYS A 58 -2.39 -2.67 14.65
CA CYS A 58 -2.25 -3.52 15.83
C CYS A 58 -3.19 -3.15 16.99
N ASP A 59 -4.28 -2.45 16.73
CA ASP A 59 -5.30 -2.17 17.75
C ASP A 59 -6.19 -3.39 17.98
N PHE A 60 -5.84 -4.25 18.95
CA PHE A 60 -6.64 -5.42 19.37
C PHE A 60 -7.88 -5.07 20.19
N GLY A 61 -8.46 -3.88 20.02
CA GLY A 61 -9.64 -3.48 20.76
C GLY A 61 -10.57 -4.65 21.12
N SER A 62 -11.43 -4.50 22.07
CA SER A 62 -12.27 -5.51 22.76
C SER A 62 -13.05 -6.54 21.90
N ASN A 63 -12.87 -6.56 20.58
CA ASN A 63 -13.58 -7.41 19.62
C ASN A 63 -12.71 -8.46 18.89
N ASN A 64 -11.82 -9.16 19.57
CA ASN A 64 -11.12 -10.35 19.05
C ASN A 64 -10.53 -10.20 17.63
N GLY A 65 -9.77 -9.13 17.37
CA GLY A 65 -9.04 -8.96 16.12
C GLY A 65 -9.87 -8.55 14.90
N LYS A 66 -11.16 -8.27 15.03
CA LYS A 66 -12.02 -7.84 13.89
C LYS A 66 -11.58 -6.50 13.29
N LYS A 67 -11.05 -5.57 14.09
CA LYS A 67 -10.54 -4.28 13.60
C LYS A 67 -9.33 -4.41 12.69
N TYR A 68 -8.47 -5.40 12.88
CA TYR A 68 -7.32 -5.66 11.99
C TYR A 68 -7.73 -6.08 10.60
N ALA A 69 -8.74 -6.94 10.53
CA ALA A 69 -9.27 -7.44 9.28
C ALA A 69 -9.82 -6.30 8.38
N GLU A 70 -10.05 -5.10 8.92
CA GLU A 70 -10.52 -3.95 8.16
C GLU A 70 -9.43 -3.32 7.29
N HIS A 71 -8.17 -3.35 7.76
CA HIS A 71 -7.03 -2.74 7.07
C HIS A 71 -6.23 -3.71 6.19
N TYR A 72 -6.54 -5.02 6.29
CA TYR A 72 -5.92 -6.04 5.46
C TYR A 72 -6.93 -6.67 4.51
N HIS A 73 -6.48 -6.94 3.32
CA HIS A 73 -7.27 -7.47 2.22
C HIS A 73 -6.73 -8.81 1.77
N GLY A 74 -7.53 -9.55 1.04
CA GLY A 74 -7.27 -10.90 0.55
C GLY A 74 -8.54 -11.73 0.59
N ALA A 75 -8.48 -12.96 0.11
CA ALA A 75 -9.61 -13.89 0.15
C ALA A 75 -9.99 -14.25 1.60
N ASP A 76 -8.99 -14.40 2.48
CA ASP A 76 -9.18 -14.58 3.93
C ASP A 76 -8.50 -13.43 4.70
N ARG A 77 -9.27 -12.43 5.05
CA ARG A 77 -8.79 -11.26 5.82
C ARG A 77 -8.32 -11.64 7.24
N SER A 78 -8.77 -12.77 7.78
CA SER A 78 -8.41 -13.21 9.13
C SER A 78 -7.04 -13.88 9.20
N PHE A 79 -6.48 -14.30 8.06
CA PHE A 79 -5.22 -15.03 8.01
C PHE A 79 -4.06 -14.25 8.66
N ALA A 80 -4.00 -12.94 8.43
CA ALA A 80 -2.95 -12.09 8.98
C ALA A 80 -3.04 -11.90 10.50
N VAL A 81 -4.24 -12.00 11.09
CA VAL A 81 -4.53 -11.68 12.50
C VAL A 81 -3.61 -12.44 13.47
N ASN A 82 -3.41 -13.73 13.23
CA ASN A 82 -2.58 -14.57 14.13
C ASN A 82 -1.10 -14.14 14.14
N ALA A 83 -0.54 -13.76 13.02
CA ALA A 83 0.84 -13.29 12.95
C ALA A 83 0.97 -11.89 13.56
N LEU A 84 0.04 -10.99 13.25
CA LEU A 84 -0.01 -9.63 13.79
C LEU A 84 -0.21 -9.60 15.31
N SER A 85 -1.00 -10.54 15.87
CA SER A 85 -1.21 -10.64 17.30
C SER A 85 0.02 -11.12 18.08
N LYS A 86 0.90 -11.89 17.42
CA LYS A 86 2.13 -12.42 18.02
C LYS A 86 3.32 -11.48 17.87
N PHE A 87 3.30 -10.66 16.82
CA PHE A 87 4.33 -9.69 16.50
C PHE A 87 3.68 -8.43 15.96
N GLY A 88 3.19 -7.60 16.85
CA GLY A 88 2.54 -6.33 16.56
C GLY A 88 3.51 -5.15 16.55
N ILE A 89 2.95 -3.95 16.70
CA ILE A 89 3.73 -2.70 16.64
C ILE A 89 4.72 -2.59 17.81
N ASN A 90 4.36 -3.06 18.99
CA ASN A 90 5.24 -3.00 20.15
C ASN A 90 6.42 -3.95 19.98
N GLU A 91 6.16 -5.19 19.58
CA GLU A 91 7.20 -6.19 19.30
C GLU A 91 8.11 -5.74 18.14
N LEU A 92 7.55 -5.07 17.13
CA LEU A 92 8.33 -4.48 16.05
C LEU A 92 9.25 -3.34 16.56
N ARG A 93 8.74 -2.47 17.42
CA ARG A 93 9.54 -1.39 18.03
C ARG A 93 10.68 -1.94 18.89
N ASP A 94 10.37 -2.93 19.73
CA ASP A 94 11.36 -3.58 20.59
C ASP A 94 12.43 -4.29 19.76
N PHE A 95 12.03 -4.99 18.69
CA PHE A 95 12.94 -5.61 17.74
C PHE A 95 13.86 -4.57 17.08
N LEU A 96 13.31 -3.49 16.55
CA LEU A 96 14.09 -2.44 15.91
C LEU A 96 15.04 -1.75 16.92
N LEU A 97 14.57 -1.48 18.13
CA LEU A 97 15.40 -0.89 19.19
C LEU A 97 16.55 -1.83 19.58
N SER A 98 16.31 -3.14 19.65
CA SER A 98 17.36 -4.14 19.91
C SER A 98 18.45 -4.19 18.85
N LEU A 99 18.13 -3.72 17.65
CA LEU A 99 19.09 -3.55 16.54
C LEU A 99 19.75 -2.14 16.52
N GLY A 100 19.39 -1.27 17.46
CA GLY A 100 19.89 0.11 17.50
C GLY A 100 19.11 1.07 16.59
N ILE A 101 17.89 0.74 16.17
CA ILE A 101 17.00 1.60 15.39
C ILE A 101 15.90 2.14 16.31
N PRO A 102 16.08 3.33 16.93
CA PRO A 102 14.98 4.00 17.63
C PRO A 102 13.90 4.43 16.64
N THR A 103 12.65 4.47 17.10
CA THR A 103 11.49 4.80 16.28
C THR A 103 10.74 6.01 16.82
N THR A 104 9.97 6.67 15.95
CA THR A 104 9.11 7.79 16.30
C THR A 104 7.75 7.66 15.60
N PHE A 105 6.73 8.29 16.19
CA PHE A 105 5.41 8.41 15.56
C PHE A 105 5.24 9.77 14.90
N GLU A 106 4.68 9.76 13.70
CA GLU A 106 4.06 10.93 13.10
C GLU A 106 2.59 10.60 12.84
N ASN A 107 1.72 11.20 13.60
CA ASN A 107 0.33 10.79 13.74
C ASN A 107 0.28 9.28 14.10
N ASP A 108 -0.48 8.49 13.35
CA ASP A 108 -0.63 7.05 13.57
C ASP A 108 0.46 6.19 12.93
N LYS A 109 1.45 6.79 12.28
CA LYS A 109 2.47 6.09 11.48
C LYS A 109 3.78 6.00 12.23
N LEU A 110 4.37 4.80 12.21
CA LEU A 110 5.67 4.52 12.82
C LEU A 110 6.80 4.66 11.81
N PHE A 111 7.81 5.46 12.16
CA PHE A 111 9.01 5.67 11.35
C PHE A 111 10.29 5.38 12.16
N PRO A 112 11.43 5.08 11.53
CA PRO A 112 12.72 5.20 12.21
C PRO A 112 12.93 6.66 12.63
N LEU A 113 13.56 6.88 13.78
CA LEU A 113 13.82 8.25 14.29
C LEU A 113 14.62 9.11 13.30
N SER A 114 15.49 8.47 12.50
CA SER A 114 16.24 9.13 11.43
C SER A 114 15.39 9.61 10.25
N LEU A 115 14.13 9.19 10.17
CA LEU A 115 13.24 9.41 9.02
C LEU A 115 13.85 9.02 7.67
N ASN A 116 14.72 7.99 7.68
CA ASN A 116 15.47 7.55 6.51
C ASN A 116 15.43 6.03 6.35
N ALA A 117 14.92 5.57 5.23
CA ALA A 117 14.79 4.15 4.91
C ALA A 117 16.15 3.43 4.80
N SER A 118 17.22 4.15 4.41
CA SER A 118 18.55 3.55 4.30
C SER A 118 19.07 3.09 5.66
N THR A 119 18.77 3.82 6.75
CA THR A 119 19.12 3.41 8.11
C THR A 119 18.57 2.02 8.43
N VAL A 120 17.30 1.76 8.09
CA VAL A 120 16.66 0.47 8.36
C VAL A 120 17.29 -0.63 7.52
N VAL A 121 17.49 -0.39 6.22
CA VAL A 121 18.10 -1.39 5.31
C VAL A 121 19.51 -1.73 5.73
N ASP A 122 20.35 -0.72 6.01
CA ASP A 122 21.75 -0.93 6.37
C ASP A 122 21.90 -1.69 7.69
N VAL A 123 21.13 -1.31 8.71
CA VAL A 123 21.17 -2.01 10.01
C VAL A 123 20.69 -3.46 9.89
N LEU A 124 19.60 -3.73 9.17
CA LEU A 124 19.13 -5.10 8.95
C LEU A 124 20.18 -5.93 8.18
N ARG A 125 20.80 -5.37 7.14
CA ARG A 125 21.85 -6.05 6.38
C ARG A 125 23.08 -6.34 7.25
N LEU A 126 23.60 -5.32 7.92
CA LEU A 126 24.77 -5.46 8.81
C LEU A 126 24.51 -6.47 9.93
N LYS A 127 23.30 -6.51 10.48
CA LYS A 127 22.94 -7.50 11.48
C LYS A 127 22.92 -8.92 10.90
N CYS A 128 22.41 -9.11 9.70
CA CYS A 128 22.49 -10.39 9.01
C CYS A 128 23.94 -10.83 8.79
N GLU A 129 24.82 -9.94 8.34
CA GLU A 129 26.25 -10.19 8.15
C GLU A 129 26.94 -10.57 9.47
N GLN A 130 26.69 -9.81 10.55
CA GLN A 130 27.19 -10.10 11.89
C GLN A 130 26.77 -11.49 12.39
N LEU A 131 25.55 -11.91 12.08
CA LEU A 131 25.02 -13.21 12.46
C LEU A 131 25.49 -14.36 11.54
N GLY A 132 26.29 -14.09 10.53
CA GLY A 132 26.83 -15.08 9.59
C GLY A 132 25.80 -15.57 8.57
N VAL A 133 24.83 -14.74 8.20
CA VAL A 133 23.92 -15.01 7.08
C VAL A 133 24.68 -14.89 5.75
N ILE A 134 24.54 -15.87 4.89
CA ILE A 134 25.18 -15.86 3.56
C ILE A 134 24.27 -15.15 2.57
N PHE A 135 24.80 -14.14 1.87
CA PHE A 135 24.10 -13.46 0.79
C PHE A 135 24.57 -13.95 -0.58
N LYS A 136 23.64 -14.36 -1.42
CA LYS A 136 23.81 -14.69 -2.84
C LYS A 136 23.04 -13.67 -3.66
N LEU A 137 23.68 -12.56 -3.96
CA LEU A 137 23.11 -11.42 -4.69
C LEU A 137 23.29 -11.60 -6.20
N SER A 138 22.52 -10.82 -6.99
CA SER A 138 22.45 -10.93 -8.46
C SER A 138 22.13 -12.35 -8.93
N GLN A 139 21.43 -13.12 -8.09
CA GLN A 139 21.08 -14.50 -8.35
C GLN A 139 19.56 -14.69 -8.32
N GLN A 140 18.95 -14.73 -9.48
CA GLN A 140 17.52 -15.02 -9.60
C GLN A 140 17.29 -16.52 -9.43
N ILE A 141 16.35 -16.88 -8.55
CA ILE A 141 15.87 -18.24 -8.39
C ILE A 141 14.52 -18.33 -9.09
N ASP A 142 14.40 -19.22 -10.06
CA ASP A 142 13.15 -19.45 -10.79
C ASP A 142 12.47 -20.75 -10.35
N ILE A 143 13.24 -21.73 -9.89
CA ILE A 143 12.75 -23.07 -9.58
C ILE A 143 13.28 -23.52 -8.21
N ILE A 144 12.37 -24.01 -7.38
CA ILE A 144 12.67 -24.76 -6.17
C ILE A 144 12.40 -26.25 -6.51
N LYS A 145 13.45 -27.07 -6.52
CA LYS A 145 13.28 -28.53 -6.69
C LYS A 145 13.11 -29.17 -5.31
N SER A 146 12.32 -30.22 -5.23
CA SER A 146 12.18 -31.06 -4.03
C SER A 146 12.70 -32.44 -4.32
N SER A 147 13.55 -32.98 -3.43
CA SER A 147 14.07 -34.34 -3.50
C SER A 147 13.98 -34.93 -2.09
N SER A 148 13.13 -35.94 -1.92
CA SER A 148 12.82 -36.53 -0.62
C SER A 148 12.42 -35.46 0.41
N ASP A 149 13.20 -35.28 1.47
CA ASP A 149 12.93 -34.34 2.57
C ASP A 149 13.73 -33.02 2.45
N LYS A 150 14.39 -32.80 1.31
CA LYS A 150 15.19 -31.59 1.07
C LYS A 150 14.67 -30.78 -0.10
N PHE A 151 15.00 -29.52 -0.08
CA PHE A 151 14.83 -28.60 -1.20
C PHE A 151 16.19 -28.38 -1.86
N ILE A 152 16.21 -28.35 -3.18
CA ILE A 152 17.44 -28.08 -3.96
C ILE A 152 17.27 -26.72 -4.66
N ILE A 153 18.14 -25.77 -4.31
CA ILE A 153 18.19 -24.44 -4.87
C ILE A 153 19.60 -24.18 -5.38
N SER A 154 19.76 -23.90 -6.66
CA SER A 154 21.06 -23.68 -7.31
C SER A 154 22.08 -24.79 -7.02
N GLY A 155 21.62 -26.04 -6.92
CA GLY A 155 22.47 -27.21 -6.66
C GLY A 155 22.77 -27.46 -5.18
N GLU A 156 22.30 -26.64 -4.26
CA GLU A 156 22.51 -26.81 -2.82
C GLU A 156 21.25 -27.34 -2.15
N ALA A 157 21.43 -28.22 -1.14
CA ALA A 157 20.34 -28.81 -0.38
C ALA A 157 20.03 -28.02 0.90
N PHE A 158 18.73 -27.79 1.14
CA PHE A 158 18.20 -27.06 2.29
C PHE A 158 17.08 -27.87 2.97
N ASP A 159 16.96 -27.73 4.30
CA ASP A 159 15.88 -28.32 5.06
C ASP A 159 14.58 -27.50 4.94
N ASN A 160 14.73 -26.18 4.92
CA ASN A 160 13.63 -25.24 4.84
C ASN A 160 13.84 -24.23 3.72
N VAL A 161 12.74 -23.80 3.11
CA VAL A 161 12.71 -22.72 2.12
C VAL A 161 11.66 -21.70 2.51
N ILE A 162 12.04 -20.43 2.57
CA ILE A 162 11.15 -19.31 2.77
C ILE A 162 11.07 -18.51 1.46
N VAL A 163 9.90 -18.44 0.85
CA VAL A 163 9.62 -17.57 -0.29
C VAL A 163 9.21 -16.20 0.21
N ALA A 164 10.11 -15.21 0.08
CA ALA A 164 10.00 -13.83 0.55
C ALA A 164 10.18 -12.81 -0.58
N THR A 165 9.76 -13.17 -1.79
CA THR A 165 10.02 -12.44 -3.04
C THR A 165 9.22 -11.15 -3.20
N GLY A 166 8.26 -10.89 -2.31
CA GLY A 166 7.29 -9.82 -2.50
C GLY A 166 6.29 -10.11 -3.62
N GLY A 167 5.58 -9.08 -4.05
CA GLY A 167 4.57 -9.14 -5.10
C GLY A 167 5.12 -8.91 -6.51
N LYS A 168 4.33 -8.24 -7.34
CA LYS A 168 4.65 -7.90 -8.74
C LYS A 168 4.94 -6.40 -8.94
N SER A 169 4.69 -5.59 -7.93
CA SER A 169 4.83 -4.12 -8.02
C SER A 169 6.28 -3.68 -7.86
N GLN A 170 6.74 -2.77 -8.73
CA GLN A 170 8.09 -2.22 -8.80
C GLN A 170 9.17 -3.28 -9.12
N GLU A 171 9.07 -3.87 -10.29
CA GLU A 171 10.03 -4.87 -10.78
C GLU A 171 11.48 -4.38 -10.78
N ASN A 172 11.71 -3.11 -11.07
CA ASN A 172 13.01 -2.44 -11.00
C ASN A 172 13.62 -2.42 -9.59
N LEU A 173 12.80 -2.60 -8.54
CA LEU A 173 13.22 -2.71 -7.15
C LEU A 173 13.22 -4.15 -6.62
N GLY A 174 13.00 -5.14 -7.48
CA GLY A 174 13.15 -6.57 -7.18
C GLY A 174 11.86 -7.40 -7.21
N SER A 175 10.68 -6.80 -7.07
CA SER A 175 9.40 -7.53 -7.01
C SER A 175 8.83 -7.77 -8.42
N ASN A 176 9.16 -8.92 -9.04
CA ASN A 176 8.73 -9.27 -10.40
C ASN A 176 7.66 -10.38 -10.46
N GLY A 177 7.18 -10.85 -9.30
CA GLY A 177 6.19 -11.93 -9.23
C GLY A 177 6.75 -13.34 -9.43
N SER A 178 8.07 -13.54 -9.43
CA SER A 178 8.69 -14.86 -9.62
C SER A 178 8.26 -15.89 -8.57
N GLY A 179 8.03 -15.44 -7.31
CA GLY A 179 7.61 -16.32 -6.22
C GLY A 179 6.27 -17.00 -6.44
N TYR A 180 5.38 -16.41 -7.22
CA TYR A 180 4.08 -17.04 -7.52
C TYR A 180 4.26 -18.36 -8.23
N LYS A 181 5.05 -18.40 -9.32
CA LYS A 181 5.33 -19.62 -10.08
C LYS A 181 6.06 -20.68 -9.25
N MET A 182 6.96 -20.25 -8.36
CA MET A 182 7.65 -21.16 -7.44
C MET A 182 6.68 -21.90 -6.53
N LEU A 183 5.70 -21.20 -5.97
CA LEU A 183 4.71 -21.76 -5.06
C LEU A 183 3.62 -22.55 -5.82
N GLU A 184 3.24 -22.12 -7.02
CA GLU A 184 2.33 -22.86 -7.90
C GLU A 184 2.88 -24.24 -8.27
N ALA A 185 4.21 -24.38 -8.44
CA ALA A 185 4.85 -25.66 -8.68
C ALA A 185 4.67 -26.69 -7.55
N PHE A 186 4.32 -26.23 -6.34
CA PHE A 186 3.96 -27.08 -5.20
C PHE A 186 2.44 -27.22 -4.99
N GLY A 187 1.62 -26.81 -5.97
CA GLY A 187 0.17 -26.97 -5.93
C GLY A 187 -0.60 -25.81 -5.28
N HIS A 188 0.07 -24.73 -4.90
CA HIS A 188 -0.60 -23.51 -4.46
C HIS A 188 -1.24 -22.79 -5.65
N LYS A 189 -2.25 -21.95 -5.37
CA LYS A 189 -2.95 -21.17 -6.39
C LYS A 189 -2.71 -19.68 -6.16
N CYS A 190 -2.53 -18.93 -7.24
CA CYS A 190 -2.44 -17.50 -7.21
C CYS A 190 -3.82 -16.88 -7.54
N THR A 191 -4.22 -15.87 -6.79
CA THR A 191 -5.41 -15.06 -7.11
C THR A 191 -5.12 -14.13 -8.29
N LYS A 192 -6.14 -13.49 -8.83
CA LYS A 192 -5.95 -12.42 -9.81
C LYS A 192 -5.22 -11.26 -9.14
N LEU A 193 -4.16 -10.79 -9.80
CA LEU A 193 -3.30 -9.73 -9.29
C LEU A 193 -3.76 -8.38 -9.82
N TYR A 194 -3.66 -7.35 -8.96
CA TYR A 194 -3.99 -5.97 -9.30
C TYR A 194 -2.94 -5.01 -8.72
N PRO A 195 -2.57 -3.93 -9.43
CA PRO A 195 -1.76 -2.88 -8.84
C PRO A 195 -2.55 -2.16 -7.74
N SER A 196 -1.93 -1.92 -6.58
CA SER A 196 -2.54 -1.26 -5.42
C SER A 196 -1.61 -0.17 -4.88
N ILE A 197 -2.16 0.77 -4.12
CA ILE A 197 -1.46 1.97 -3.65
C ILE A 197 -0.79 2.67 -4.85
N THR A 198 -1.62 3.11 -5.77
CA THR A 198 -1.20 3.71 -7.04
C THR A 198 -2.12 4.88 -7.42
N GLN A 199 -1.74 5.61 -8.45
CA GLN A 199 -2.55 6.70 -8.98
C GLN A 199 -3.76 6.15 -9.74
N ILE A 200 -4.88 6.89 -9.69
CA ILE A 200 -6.10 6.56 -10.42
C ILE A 200 -6.17 7.40 -11.70
N ARG A 201 -6.43 6.72 -12.80
CA ARG A 201 -6.68 7.34 -14.10
C ARG A 201 -8.16 7.67 -14.22
N THR A 202 -8.45 8.88 -14.68
CA THR A 202 -9.82 9.34 -14.92
C THR A 202 -9.97 9.83 -16.35
N GLU A 203 -11.19 10.20 -16.75
CA GLU A 203 -11.38 11.07 -17.91
C GLU A 203 -10.56 12.34 -17.74
N THR A 204 -9.94 12.82 -18.83
CA THR A 204 -8.87 13.82 -18.74
C THR A 204 -9.31 15.23 -19.11
N GLU A 205 -10.55 15.41 -19.54
CA GLU A 205 -11.07 16.71 -20.02
C GLU A 205 -10.85 17.84 -18.99
N PHE A 206 -11.19 17.57 -17.72
CA PHE A 206 -11.10 18.57 -16.65
C PHE A 206 -9.79 18.46 -15.87
N VAL A 207 -9.35 17.25 -15.51
CA VAL A 207 -8.18 17.06 -14.63
C VAL A 207 -6.88 17.57 -15.28
N ARG A 208 -6.74 17.46 -16.60
CA ARG A 208 -5.56 17.94 -17.33
C ARG A 208 -5.39 19.46 -17.18
N GLN A 209 -6.50 20.22 -17.11
CA GLN A 209 -6.47 21.66 -16.88
C GLN A 209 -6.01 22.03 -15.47
N LEU A 210 -6.08 21.07 -14.52
CA LEU A 210 -5.67 21.22 -13.11
C LEU A 210 -4.29 20.66 -12.82
N LYS A 211 -3.58 20.12 -13.80
CA LYS A 211 -2.26 19.49 -13.62
C LYS A 211 -1.35 20.31 -12.71
N GLY A 212 -0.79 19.63 -11.69
CA GLY A 212 0.14 20.18 -10.71
C GLY A 212 -0.52 20.88 -9.53
N LEU A 213 -1.83 21.13 -9.54
CA LEU A 213 -2.53 21.70 -8.39
C LEU A 213 -2.77 20.61 -7.33
N LYS A 214 -2.74 21.07 -6.09
CA LYS A 214 -3.07 20.28 -4.91
C LYS A 214 -4.22 20.94 -4.16
N ILE A 215 -5.10 20.13 -3.59
CA ILE A 215 -6.20 20.59 -2.74
C ILE A 215 -6.53 19.51 -1.70
N ASP A 216 -6.89 19.92 -0.50
CA ASP A 216 -7.46 19.03 0.50
C ASP A 216 -8.93 18.78 0.15
N ALA A 217 -9.33 17.53 0.05
CA ALA A 217 -10.67 17.12 -0.35
C ALA A 217 -11.10 15.82 0.34
N ASP A 218 -12.41 15.67 0.51
CA ASP A 218 -12.99 14.35 0.77
C ASP A 218 -13.17 13.60 -0.55
N CYS A 219 -12.51 12.45 -0.64
CA CYS A 219 -12.52 11.59 -1.81
C CYS A 219 -13.43 10.39 -1.57
N LYS A 220 -14.52 10.30 -2.32
CA LYS A 220 -15.44 9.15 -2.28
C LYS A 220 -15.35 8.35 -3.56
N LEU A 221 -15.14 7.04 -3.43
CA LEU A 221 -15.20 6.12 -4.55
C LEU A 221 -16.56 5.41 -4.56
N TYR A 222 -17.22 5.45 -5.71
CA TYR A 222 -18.49 4.77 -5.94
C TYR A 222 -18.29 3.59 -6.89
N LEU A 223 -18.94 2.48 -6.60
CA LEU A 223 -19.13 1.34 -7.48
C LEU A 223 -20.62 1.24 -7.82
N ASP A 224 -20.99 1.34 -9.11
CA ASP A 224 -22.38 1.30 -9.56
C ASP A 224 -23.29 2.25 -8.73
N ASN A 225 -22.81 3.49 -8.49
CA ASN A 225 -23.44 4.55 -7.69
C ASN A 225 -23.57 4.28 -6.17
N LYS A 226 -22.97 3.21 -5.64
CA LYS A 226 -22.89 2.97 -4.20
C LYS A 226 -21.52 3.37 -3.68
N PRO A 227 -21.41 4.16 -2.60
CA PRO A 227 -20.12 4.49 -1.99
C PRO A 227 -19.49 3.22 -1.40
N ILE A 228 -18.21 2.98 -1.72
CA ILE A 228 -17.47 1.79 -1.26
C ILE A 228 -16.20 2.13 -0.50
N ALA A 229 -15.66 3.34 -0.66
CA ALA A 229 -14.50 3.82 0.07
C ALA A 229 -14.52 5.35 0.14
N GLU A 230 -14.02 5.89 1.24
CA GLU A 230 -13.92 7.32 1.49
C GLU A 230 -12.62 7.64 2.23
N GLN A 231 -11.95 8.73 1.85
CA GLN A 231 -10.75 9.20 2.53
C GLN A 231 -10.55 10.68 2.33
N PHE A 232 -10.30 11.40 3.43
CA PHE A 232 -9.88 12.81 3.41
C PHE A 232 -8.37 12.92 3.20
N GLY A 233 -7.94 13.98 2.50
CA GLY A 233 -6.54 14.37 2.41
C GLY A 233 -6.20 15.16 1.15
N GLN A 234 -4.90 15.42 0.96
CA GLN A 234 -4.39 16.21 -0.15
C GLN A 234 -4.41 15.41 -1.46
N VAL A 235 -5.25 15.85 -2.39
CA VAL A 235 -5.33 15.34 -3.78
C VAL A 235 -4.40 16.15 -4.67
N LEU A 236 -3.62 15.47 -5.51
CA LEU A 236 -2.82 16.05 -6.58
C LEU A 236 -3.47 15.73 -7.93
N PHE A 237 -3.78 16.75 -8.71
CA PHE A 237 -4.23 16.59 -10.07
C PHE A 237 -3.05 16.37 -11.04
N ALA A 238 -3.16 15.34 -11.88
CA ALA A 238 -2.21 15.02 -12.93
C ALA A 238 -2.88 15.05 -14.31
N ASP A 239 -2.10 14.99 -15.38
CA ASP A 239 -2.63 14.97 -16.74
C ASP A 239 -3.42 13.69 -17.10
N TYR A 240 -3.25 12.64 -16.34
CA TYR A 240 -3.93 11.34 -16.50
C TYR A 240 -5.04 11.09 -15.47
N GLY A 241 -5.18 11.92 -14.45
CA GLY A 241 -6.13 11.69 -13.35
C GLY A 241 -5.65 12.23 -12.01
N LEU A 242 -5.73 11.40 -10.96
CA LEU A 242 -5.53 11.82 -9.58
C LEU A 242 -4.42 11.04 -8.88
N SER A 243 -3.75 11.71 -7.94
CA SER A 243 -2.72 11.16 -7.06
C SER A 243 -2.86 11.75 -5.65
N GLY A 244 -2.04 11.28 -4.72
CA GLY A 244 -2.02 11.74 -3.33
C GLY A 244 -2.53 10.68 -2.36
N PRO A 245 -2.33 10.92 -1.05
CA PRO A 245 -2.63 9.93 -0.02
C PRO A 245 -4.06 9.36 -0.06
N PRO A 246 -5.13 10.18 -0.19
CA PRO A 246 -6.49 9.64 -0.25
C PRO A 246 -6.74 8.81 -1.51
N ILE A 247 -6.10 9.16 -2.63
CA ILE A 247 -6.20 8.41 -3.88
C ILE A 247 -5.51 7.05 -3.75
N PHE A 248 -4.34 7.00 -3.10
CA PHE A 248 -3.64 5.75 -2.83
C PHE A 248 -4.47 4.80 -1.97
N PHE A 249 -5.18 5.33 -0.98
CA PHE A 249 -6.07 4.55 -0.12
C PHE A 249 -7.20 3.89 -0.91
N ILE A 250 -7.90 4.63 -1.78
CA ILE A 250 -9.05 4.12 -2.54
C ILE A 250 -8.64 3.36 -3.82
N SER A 251 -7.36 3.43 -4.23
CA SER A 251 -6.88 2.90 -5.52
C SER A 251 -7.03 1.39 -5.67
N ARG A 252 -6.96 0.64 -4.57
CA ARG A 252 -7.17 -0.81 -4.57
C ARG A 252 -8.53 -1.18 -5.17
N TYR A 253 -9.57 -0.52 -4.70
CA TYR A 253 -10.93 -0.75 -5.20
C TYR A 253 -11.10 -0.31 -6.64
N ALA A 254 -10.54 0.85 -7.00
CA ALA A 254 -10.53 1.33 -8.39
C ALA A 254 -9.81 0.36 -9.33
N SER A 255 -8.74 -0.30 -8.85
CA SER A 255 -7.99 -1.30 -9.63
C SER A 255 -8.80 -2.59 -9.85
N VAL A 256 -9.51 -3.04 -8.84
CA VAL A 256 -10.32 -4.27 -8.89
C VAL A 256 -11.57 -4.10 -9.75
N TYR A 257 -12.26 -2.97 -9.63
CA TYR A 257 -13.57 -2.74 -10.26
C TYR A 257 -13.51 -1.93 -11.56
N GLY A 258 -12.39 -1.26 -11.83
CA GLY A 258 -12.11 -0.58 -13.10
C GLY A 258 -13.09 0.55 -13.42
N ASP A 259 -13.56 0.57 -14.67
CA ASP A 259 -14.45 1.58 -15.25
C ASP A 259 -15.88 1.61 -14.69
N ARG A 260 -16.25 0.63 -13.87
CA ARG A 260 -17.49 0.68 -13.07
C ARG A 260 -17.41 1.68 -11.92
N CYS A 261 -16.21 2.22 -11.63
CA CYS A 261 -16.00 3.16 -10.56
C CYS A 261 -16.14 4.62 -11.03
N LYS A 262 -16.57 5.46 -10.08
CA LYS A 262 -16.59 6.91 -10.18
C LYS A 262 -16.00 7.49 -8.89
N ILE A 263 -15.16 8.54 -9.02
CA ILE A 263 -14.67 9.32 -7.88
C ILE A 263 -15.48 10.60 -7.79
N SER A 264 -15.87 10.97 -6.59
CA SER A 264 -16.43 12.28 -6.24
C SER A 264 -15.51 12.97 -5.26
N LEU A 265 -15.13 14.21 -5.55
CA LEU A 265 -14.30 15.05 -4.69
C LEU A 265 -15.17 16.15 -4.09
N ASP A 266 -15.27 16.21 -2.77
CA ASP A 266 -15.72 17.41 -2.06
C ASP A 266 -14.51 18.35 -1.89
N LEU A 267 -14.48 19.43 -2.66
CA LEU A 267 -13.37 20.39 -2.70
C LEU A 267 -13.46 21.45 -1.58
N MET A 268 -14.54 21.44 -0.81
CA MET A 268 -14.79 22.33 0.34
C MET A 268 -15.32 21.53 1.56
N PRO A 269 -14.58 20.51 2.06
CA PRO A 269 -15.09 19.55 3.05
C PRO A 269 -15.47 20.20 4.39
N ASN A 270 -14.86 21.33 4.74
CA ASN A 270 -15.12 22.04 6.00
C ASN A 270 -16.38 22.93 5.95
N TYR A 271 -17.06 23.00 4.81
CA TYR A 271 -18.25 23.85 4.61
C TYR A 271 -19.46 22.99 4.24
N SER A 272 -20.61 23.27 4.84
CA SER A 272 -21.87 22.65 4.40
C SER A 272 -22.30 23.17 3.02
N MET A 273 -23.24 22.50 2.38
CA MET A 273 -23.80 22.95 1.12
C MET A 273 -24.42 24.35 1.23
N ASN A 274 -25.05 24.67 2.37
CA ASN A 274 -25.64 25.99 2.60
C ASN A 274 -24.55 27.06 2.78
N ASP A 275 -23.48 26.76 3.52
CA ASP A 275 -22.35 27.70 3.66
C ASP A 275 -21.72 28.01 2.30
N VAL A 276 -21.50 26.99 1.47
CA VAL A 276 -20.95 27.17 0.10
C VAL A 276 -21.91 28.00 -0.76
N PHE A 277 -23.22 27.75 -0.65
CA PHE A 277 -24.22 28.54 -1.36
C PHE A 277 -24.19 30.00 -0.95
N ASP A 278 -24.17 30.31 0.34
CA ASP A 278 -24.14 31.67 0.86
C ASP A 278 -22.84 32.39 0.45
N LEU A 279 -21.69 31.70 0.50
CA LEU A 279 -20.41 32.25 0.03
C LEU A 279 -20.47 32.64 -1.46
N VAL A 280 -20.94 31.73 -2.33
CA VAL A 280 -21.03 32.00 -3.78
C VAL A 280 -22.05 33.10 -4.07
N LYS A 281 -23.20 33.08 -3.39
CA LYS A 281 -24.24 34.09 -3.55
C LYS A 281 -23.78 35.48 -3.09
N ASN A 282 -23.03 35.55 -1.99
CA ASN A 282 -22.46 36.82 -1.52
C ASN A 282 -21.46 37.41 -2.54
N VAL A 283 -20.63 36.57 -3.19
CA VAL A 283 -19.74 37.04 -4.27
C VAL A 283 -20.55 37.51 -5.47
N ALA A 284 -21.58 36.75 -5.89
CA ALA A 284 -22.42 37.06 -7.02
C ALA A 284 -23.20 38.39 -6.86
N ASN A 285 -23.64 38.69 -5.65
CA ASN A 285 -24.42 39.91 -5.33
C ASN A 285 -23.57 41.10 -4.89
N ASN A 286 -22.23 41.00 -4.95
CA ASN A 286 -21.37 42.09 -4.53
C ASN A 286 -21.41 43.23 -5.53
N PRO A 287 -21.76 44.48 -5.16
CA PRO A 287 -21.90 45.60 -6.07
C PRO A 287 -20.59 46.01 -6.78
N PHE A 288 -19.43 45.57 -6.29
CA PHE A 288 -18.14 45.74 -6.97
C PHE A 288 -17.92 44.76 -8.13
N CYS A 289 -18.90 43.88 -8.41
CA CYS A 289 -18.80 42.78 -9.37
C CYS A 289 -19.77 42.97 -10.56
N ASP A 290 -20.27 44.19 -10.84
CA ASP A 290 -21.30 44.47 -11.88
C ASP A 290 -20.93 43.92 -13.27
N ASP A 291 -19.64 43.87 -13.63
CA ASP A 291 -19.16 43.29 -14.89
C ASP A 291 -18.49 41.89 -14.69
N LEU A 292 -18.68 41.26 -13.54
CA LEU A 292 -18.05 40.00 -13.24
C LEU A 292 -18.57 38.89 -14.17
N THR A 293 -17.62 38.16 -14.76
CA THR A 293 -17.93 36.90 -15.47
C THR A 293 -17.76 35.68 -14.58
N LEU A 294 -18.38 34.59 -14.98
CA LEU A 294 -18.23 33.31 -14.27
C LEU A 294 -16.77 32.82 -14.18
N GLU A 295 -15.89 33.32 -15.05
CA GLU A 295 -14.45 33.08 -14.97
C GLU A 295 -13.86 33.40 -13.59
N ASN A 296 -14.37 34.46 -12.96
CA ASN A 296 -13.83 35.00 -11.71
C ASN A 296 -14.75 34.79 -10.48
N LEU A 297 -15.98 34.28 -10.69
CA LEU A 297 -16.97 34.08 -9.64
C LEU A 297 -16.41 33.34 -8.40
N LEU A 298 -15.67 32.26 -8.64
CA LEU A 298 -15.13 31.41 -7.58
C LEU A 298 -13.72 31.81 -7.12
N THR A 299 -13.09 32.82 -7.74
CA THR A 299 -11.71 33.24 -7.41
C THR A 299 -11.50 33.64 -5.94
N PRO A 300 -12.45 34.30 -5.25
CA PRO A 300 -12.31 34.62 -3.82
C PRO A 300 -12.50 33.42 -2.90
N ILE A 301 -13.03 32.28 -3.39
CA ILE A 301 -13.46 31.14 -2.60
C ILE A 301 -12.47 29.97 -2.72
N ILE A 302 -11.99 29.70 -3.92
CA ILE A 302 -11.11 28.57 -4.23
C ILE A 302 -10.06 29.00 -5.27
N ASN A 303 -9.00 28.17 -5.44
CA ASN A 303 -8.02 28.44 -6.49
C ASN A 303 -8.70 28.73 -7.85
N LYS A 304 -8.31 29.83 -8.50
CA LYS A 304 -8.93 30.31 -9.75
C LYS A 304 -9.08 29.21 -10.81
N ARG A 305 -8.03 28.42 -11.06
CA ARG A 305 -8.08 27.34 -12.07
C ARG A 305 -9.09 26.26 -11.70
N ILE A 306 -9.19 25.91 -10.41
CA ILE A 306 -10.20 24.95 -9.95
C ILE A 306 -11.60 25.53 -10.15
N GLY A 307 -11.82 26.79 -9.74
CA GLY A 307 -13.10 27.46 -9.95
C GLY A 307 -13.53 27.48 -11.41
N GLN A 308 -12.63 27.83 -12.33
CA GLN A 308 -12.91 27.84 -13.78
C GLN A 308 -13.27 26.44 -14.31
N VAL A 309 -12.59 25.39 -13.82
CA VAL A 309 -12.90 24.02 -14.23
C VAL A 309 -14.27 23.59 -13.69
N ILE A 310 -14.61 23.92 -12.45
CA ILE A 310 -15.94 23.62 -11.88
C ILE A 310 -17.05 24.30 -12.67
N ILE A 311 -16.89 25.59 -13.03
CA ILE A 311 -17.85 26.30 -13.87
C ILE A 311 -18.08 25.57 -15.20
N LYS A 312 -17.01 25.17 -15.90
CA LYS A 312 -17.10 24.39 -17.14
C LYS A 312 -17.74 23.03 -16.93
N HIS A 313 -17.36 22.31 -15.86
CA HIS A 313 -17.91 21.00 -15.50
C HIS A 313 -19.43 21.09 -15.26
N CYS A 314 -19.89 22.19 -14.67
CA CYS A 314 -21.32 22.47 -14.51
C CYS A 314 -22.04 22.88 -15.81
N GLY A 315 -21.32 22.95 -16.94
CA GLY A 315 -21.89 23.27 -18.27
C GLY A 315 -22.02 24.74 -18.57
N TYR A 316 -21.36 25.62 -17.81
CA TYR A 316 -21.41 27.08 -18.06
C TYR A 316 -20.19 27.57 -18.85
N LYS A 317 -20.38 28.63 -19.63
CA LYS A 317 -19.30 29.34 -20.30
C LYS A 317 -18.64 30.32 -19.32
N LEU A 318 -17.32 30.39 -19.30
CA LEU A 318 -16.57 31.31 -18.43
C LEU A 318 -16.90 32.79 -18.73
N SER A 319 -17.21 33.11 -19.98
CA SER A 319 -17.57 34.47 -20.42
C SER A 319 -19.01 34.88 -20.06
N ALA A 320 -19.83 34.00 -19.54
CA ALA A 320 -21.18 34.38 -19.11
C ALA A 320 -21.09 35.34 -17.91
N LYS A 321 -21.95 36.38 -17.93
CA LYS A 321 -21.99 37.39 -16.86
C LYS A 321 -22.69 36.83 -15.61
N VAL A 322 -22.19 37.19 -14.43
CA VAL A 322 -22.75 36.78 -13.15
C VAL A 322 -24.16 37.32 -12.95
N GLU A 323 -24.47 38.53 -13.41
CA GLU A 323 -25.81 39.11 -13.31
C GLU A 323 -26.92 38.24 -13.95
N ASN A 324 -26.56 37.35 -14.88
CA ASN A 324 -27.49 36.50 -15.61
C ASN A 324 -27.71 35.10 -14.99
N ILE A 325 -27.09 34.80 -13.83
CA ILE A 325 -27.28 33.50 -13.16
C ILE A 325 -28.36 33.60 -12.08
N THR A 326 -29.07 32.49 -11.89
CA THR A 326 -30.12 32.33 -10.90
C THR A 326 -29.60 31.58 -9.67
N ASP A 327 -30.37 31.60 -8.58
CA ASP A 327 -30.11 30.78 -7.40
C ASP A 327 -30.02 29.26 -7.74
N ARG A 328 -30.71 28.83 -8.79
CA ARG A 328 -30.63 27.44 -9.29
C ARG A 328 -29.25 27.17 -9.93
N ASP A 329 -28.71 28.13 -10.64
CA ASP A 329 -27.39 28.02 -11.27
C ASP A 329 -26.31 28.04 -10.19
N ILE A 330 -26.44 28.91 -9.18
CA ILE A 330 -25.54 28.94 -8.01
C ILE A 330 -25.57 27.58 -7.30
N LYS A 331 -26.74 27.00 -7.03
CA LYS A 331 -26.87 25.65 -6.40
C LYS A 331 -26.16 24.58 -7.23
N ARG A 332 -26.25 24.64 -8.57
CA ARG A 332 -25.56 23.70 -9.47
C ARG A 332 -24.05 23.84 -9.39
N ILE A 333 -23.54 25.06 -9.33
CA ILE A 333 -22.11 25.36 -9.17
C ILE A 333 -21.63 24.84 -7.79
N CYS A 334 -22.38 25.10 -6.72
CA CYS A 334 -22.09 24.60 -5.38
C CYS A 334 -22.08 23.06 -5.33
N SER A 335 -23.02 22.40 -6.02
CA SER A 335 -23.02 20.94 -6.16
C SER A 335 -21.75 20.45 -6.86
N GLY A 336 -21.24 21.16 -7.87
CA GLY A 336 -19.97 20.86 -8.52
C GLY A 336 -18.76 21.01 -7.58
N LEU A 337 -18.76 22.00 -6.68
CA LEU A 337 -17.72 22.16 -5.64
C LEU A 337 -17.77 21.05 -4.59
N LYS A 338 -18.97 20.63 -4.18
CA LYS A 338 -19.18 19.60 -3.13
C LYS A 338 -19.12 18.17 -3.68
N ALA A 339 -19.23 18.00 -5.01
CA ALA A 339 -19.23 16.69 -5.64
C ALA A 339 -18.66 16.80 -7.06
N PHE A 340 -17.36 17.09 -7.16
CA PHE A 340 -16.66 17.07 -8.43
C PHE A 340 -16.45 15.63 -8.89
N GLU A 341 -17.32 15.17 -9.78
CA GLU A 341 -17.37 13.77 -10.21
C GLU A 341 -16.46 13.52 -11.41
N LEU A 342 -15.69 12.42 -11.34
CA LEU A 342 -14.77 11.98 -12.38
C LEU A 342 -14.94 10.48 -12.62
N LYS A 343 -15.15 10.08 -13.87
CA LYS A 343 -15.22 8.65 -14.24
C LYS A 343 -13.82 8.04 -14.18
N VAL A 344 -13.70 6.91 -13.53
CA VAL A 344 -12.46 6.12 -13.48
C VAL A 344 -12.27 5.41 -14.82
N THR A 345 -11.08 5.51 -15.40
CA THR A 345 -10.70 4.80 -16.64
C THR A 345 -9.66 3.71 -16.37
N GLY A 346 -9.22 3.55 -15.12
CA GLY A 346 -8.26 2.57 -14.67
C GLY A 346 -7.32 3.11 -13.61
N VAL A 347 -6.18 2.46 -13.44
CA VAL A 347 -5.11 2.86 -12.51
C VAL A 347 -3.76 2.80 -13.21
N ASN A 348 -2.72 3.40 -12.61
CA ASN A 348 -1.36 3.21 -13.09
C ASN A 348 -0.86 1.81 -12.75
N GLY A 349 -0.04 1.24 -13.65
CA GLY A 349 0.36 -0.16 -13.60
C GLY A 349 1.40 -0.49 -12.52
N TYR A 350 1.82 -1.76 -12.48
CA TYR A 350 2.74 -2.32 -11.48
C TYR A 350 4.08 -1.61 -11.36
N ASN A 351 4.58 -0.99 -12.42
CA ASN A 351 5.86 -0.25 -12.37
C ASN A 351 5.82 0.96 -11.43
N ILE A 352 4.63 1.49 -11.17
CA ILE A 352 4.40 2.67 -10.33
C ILE A 352 3.70 2.30 -9.02
N ALA A 353 2.83 1.29 -9.04
CA ALA A 353 2.13 0.81 -7.86
C ALA A 353 3.10 0.38 -6.77
N GLN A 354 2.80 0.74 -5.52
CA GLN A 354 3.67 0.40 -4.38
C GLN A 354 3.45 -1.04 -3.91
N VAL A 355 2.25 -1.57 -4.07
CA VAL A 355 1.80 -2.87 -3.57
C VAL A 355 1.04 -3.62 -4.66
N THR A 356 1.07 -4.95 -4.58
CA THR A 356 0.26 -5.86 -5.38
C THR A 356 -0.90 -6.35 -4.52
N ALA A 357 -2.13 -6.09 -4.91
CA ALA A 357 -3.31 -6.72 -4.35
C ALA A 357 -3.51 -8.09 -4.99
N GLY A 358 -3.81 -9.10 -4.18
CA GLY A 358 -3.76 -10.50 -4.57
C GLY A 358 -2.38 -11.13 -4.34
N GLY A 359 -2.30 -12.44 -4.50
CA GLY A 359 -1.10 -13.22 -4.25
C GLY A 359 -1.41 -14.71 -4.18
N ILE A 360 -0.53 -15.49 -3.58
CA ILE A 360 -0.78 -16.90 -3.32
C ILE A 360 -1.86 -17.05 -2.25
N MET A 361 -2.91 -17.81 -2.55
CA MET A 361 -4.02 -18.07 -1.65
C MET A 361 -3.54 -18.67 -0.33
N THR A 362 -4.07 -18.16 0.77
CA THR A 362 -3.61 -18.51 2.13
C THR A 362 -4.24 -19.78 2.69
N ASP A 363 -5.27 -20.36 2.06
CA ASP A 363 -6.02 -21.53 2.52
C ASP A 363 -5.15 -22.77 2.74
N LYS A 364 -4.06 -22.91 1.96
CA LYS A 364 -3.08 -23.99 2.06
C LYS A 364 -1.82 -23.61 2.84
N PHE A 365 -1.87 -22.55 3.62
CA PHE A 365 -0.84 -22.19 4.59
C PHE A 365 -1.41 -22.23 6.01
N ASP A 366 -0.55 -22.50 6.97
CA ASP A 366 -0.90 -22.40 8.38
C ASP A 366 -0.69 -20.95 8.85
N CYS A 367 -1.74 -20.32 9.35
CA CYS A 367 -1.74 -18.92 9.76
C CYS A 367 -0.88 -18.61 10.99
N ASN A 368 -0.46 -19.64 11.74
CA ASN A 368 0.39 -19.49 12.91
C ASN A 368 1.88 -19.59 12.59
N THR A 369 2.21 -20.30 11.49
CA THR A 369 3.58 -20.69 11.17
C THR A 369 4.02 -20.26 9.78
N MET A 370 3.12 -19.80 8.94
CA MET A 370 3.36 -19.48 7.52
C MET A 370 3.88 -20.70 6.72
N MET A 371 3.78 -21.90 7.24
CA MET A 371 4.22 -23.12 6.57
C MET A 371 3.14 -23.65 5.62
N SER A 372 3.55 -24.13 4.47
CA SER A 372 2.68 -24.83 3.53
C SER A 372 2.12 -26.12 4.12
N LYS A 373 0.81 -26.30 4.03
CA LYS A 373 0.13 -27.57 4.34
C LYS A 373 0.34 -28.64 3.27
N LEU A 374 0.81 -28.22 2.07
CA LEU A 374 1.05 -29.13 0.94
C LEU A 374 2.48 -29.70 0.94
N LYS A 375 3.44 -28.93 1.47
CA LYS A 375 4.85 -29.33 1.49
C LYS A 375 5.50 -28.84 2.81
N PRO A 376 5.73 -29.73 3.78
CA PRO A 376 6.47 -29.39 5.00
C PRO A 376 7.85 -28.80 4.70
N GLY A 377 8.28 -27.83 5.48
CA GLY A 377 9.53 -27.09 5.27
C GLY A 377 9.47 -25.99 4.23
N LEU A 378 8.37 -25.84 3.46
CA LEU A 378 8.13 -24.73 2.57
C LEU A 378 7.32 -23.66 3.29
N TYR A 379 7.80 -22.41 3.25
CA TYR A 379 7.15 -21.23 3.87
C TYR A 379 6.96 -20.14 2.85
N ALA A 380 5.94 -19.30 3.05
CA ALA A 380 5.75 -18.07 2.30
C ALA A 380 5.46 -16.92 3.26
N ILE A 381 6.11 -15.75 3.09
CA ILE A 381 5.99 -14.60 3.98
C ILE A 381 5.90 -13.28 3.21
N GLY A 382 5.24 -12.29 3.80
CA GLY A 382 5.07 -10.96 3.21
C GLY A 382 4.12 -10.95 2.02
N GLU A 383 4.36 -10.04 1.09
CA GLU A 383 3.47 -9.68 -0.03
C GLU A 383 3.31 -10.78 -1.11
N VAL A 384 4.05 -11.87 -1.05
CA VAL A 384 3.84 -13.01 -1.96
C VAL A 384 2.54 -13.76 -1.65
N LEU A 385 2.07 -13.70 -0.42
CA LEU A 385 0.76 -14.23 0.00
C LEU A 385 -0.35 -13.24 -0.37
N ASP A 386 -1.59 -13.75 -0.55
CA ASP A 386 -2.80 -12.94 -0.76
C ASP A 386 -3.19 -12.21 0.53
N VAL A 387 -2.31 -11.32 0.97
CA VAL A 387 -2.47 -10.40 2.10
C VAL A 387 -1.84 -9.08 1.72
N ASP A 388 -2.65 -8.10 1.40
CA ASP A 388 -2.23 -6.72 1.16
C ASP A 388 -2.90 -5.78 2.17
N GLY A 389 -2.17 -4.80 2.64
CA GLY A 389 -2.64 -3.80 3.61
C GLY A 389 -2.90 -2.45 2.96
N ASP A 390 -3.71 -1.63 3.62
CA ASP A 390 -3.96 -0.24 3.25
C ASP A 390 -2.67 0.58 3.14
N CYS A 391 -2.78 1.78 2.56
CA CYS A 391 -1.68 2.74 2.54
C CYS A 391 -1.42 3.29 3.94
N GLY A 392 -0.20 3.10 4.48
CA GLY A 392 0.09 3.69 5.79
C GLY A 392 0.90 2.83 6.77
N GLY A 393 1.72 1.87 6.31
CA GLY A 393 2.61 1.06 7.16
C GLY A 393 2.14 -0.38 7.36
N TYR A 394 0.91 -0.71 6.99
CA TYR A 394 0.33 -2.05 7.16
C TYR A 394 1.13 -3.15 6.46
N ASN A 395 1.59 -2.91 5.23
CA ASN A 395 2.31 -3.90 4.43
C ASN A 395 3.70 -4.24 5.02
N LEU A 396 4.40 -3.27 5.60
CA LEU A 396 5.66 -3.54 6.28
C LEU A 396 5.43 -4.26 7.61
N GLN A 397 4.41 -3.88 8.39
CA GLN A 397 4.03 -4.62 9.59
C GLN A 397 3.76 -6.09 9.26
N TRP A 398 2.96 -6.39 8.23
CA TRP A 398 2.71 -7.75 7.76
C TRP A 398 4.00 -8.48 7.39
N ALA A 399 4.92 -7.81 6.68
CA ALA A 399 6.19 -8.41 6.30
C ALA A 399 7.02 -8.86 7.51
N PHE A 400 7.08 -8.06 8.59
CA PHE A 400 7.77 -8.41 9.83
C PHE A 400 7.04 -9.48 10.62
N SER A 401 5.71 -9.38 10.76
CA SER A 401 4.90 -10.31 11.55
C SER A 401 4.89 -11.72 10.96
N SER A 402 4.75 -11.83 9.63
CA SER A 402 4.83 -13.12 8.92
C SER A 402 6.23 -13.73 9.00
N ALA A 403 7.27 -12.89 8.91
CA ALA A 403 8.67 -13.33 9.07
C ALA A 403 8.94 -13.91 10.46
N PHE A 404 8.45 -13.24 11.50
CA PHE A 404 8.56 -13.73 12.88
C PHE A 404 7.88 -15.09 13.04
N SER A 405 6.65 -15.25 12.53
CA SER A 405 5.88 -16.48 12.64
C SER A 405 6.60 -17.67 11.96
N ALA A 406 7.14 -17.46 10.76
CA ALA A 406 7.90 -18.48 10.04
C ALA A 406 9.20 -18.84 10.77
N ALA A 407 9.97 -17.85 11.17
CA ALA A 407 11.25 -18.06 11.87
C ALA A 407 11.06 -18.80 13.20
N LYS A 408 10.05 -18.43 13.98
CA LYS A 408 9.72 -19.11 15.24
C LYS A 408 9.41 -20.58 15.02
N ASN A 409 8.61 -20.92 14.01
CA ASN A 409 8.31 -22.32 13.71
C ASN A 409 9.55 -23.11 13.27
N ILE A 410 10.40 -22.56 12.41
CA ILE A 410 11.65 -23.19 11.95
C ILE A 410 12.58 -23.51 13.13
N THR A 411 12.66 -22.62 14.12
CA THR A 411 13.60 -22.77 15.24
C THR A 411 13.03 -23.58 16.41
N THR A 412 11.71 -23.60 16.61
CA THR A 412 11.06 -24.36 17.70
C THR A 412 10.47 -25.68 17.22
N GLY A 413 10.11 -25.77 15.94
CA GLY A 413 9.55 -26.96 15.33
C GLY A 413 10.64 -27.98 15.08
N LYS A 414 10.79 -28.96 15.98
CA LYS A 414 11.42 -30.22 15.60
C LYS A 414 10.49 -30.87 14.57
N HIS A 415 10.85 -30.72 13.29
CA HIS A 415 10.21 -31.52 12.25
C HIS A 415 10.50 -32.98 12.57
N ARG A 416 9.59 -33.64 13.25
CA ARG A 416 9.52 -35.08 13.40
C ARG A 416 8.82 -35.67 12.19
#